data_8886287ae4d93821c6331a498553c750
#
_entry.id   8886287ae4d93821c6331a498553c750
#
_cell.length_a   1.000
_cell.length_b   1.000
_cell.length_c   1.000
_cell.angle_alpha   90.00
_cell.angle_beta   90.00
_cell.angle_gamma   90.00
#
_symmetry.space_group_name_H-M   'P 1'
#
loop_
_entity.id
_entity.type
_entity.pdbx_description
1 polymer ?
#
loop_
_entity_poly.entity_id
_entity_poly.type
_entity_poly.pdbx_seq_one_letter_code
_entity_poly.pdbx_strand_id
1 'polypeptide(L)'
;MKRAHIYVAIACLCVLLGYMIGGKQPKIVVGFSPNGQAESLVLDAIRGAESSIFVAAYTFTSKPIAEALLSAHRRGVSVYLVVDAKSNGQRYTATTYLANHGVLVRLNESYAIMHHKFMLIDEKQVKTGSFNYSSAAAIRNAENVLVINELYELAEQYLNEWHKLWDEGIPLEPSY
;
A
#
# COMPACT_ATOMS: atom_id res chain seq x y z
N MET A 1 -43.71 25.63 -29.49
CA MET A 1 -42.99 26.19 -28.31
C MET A 1 -42.88 25.17 -27.16
N LYS A 2 -43.94 24.54 -26.66
CA LYS A 2 -43.90 23.60 -25.51
C LYS A 2 -42.95 22.40 -25.68
N ARG A 3 -42.83 21.79 -26.87
CA ARG A 3 -41.94 20.66 -27.15
C ARG A 3 -40.44 21.03 -27.07
N ALA A 4 -40.05 22.23 -27.53
CA ALA A 4 -38.67 22.69 -27.45
C ALA A 4 -38.19 22.84 -26.00
N HIS A 5 -39.03 23.34 -25.09
CA HIS A 5 -38.71 23.47 -23.66
C HIS A 5 -38.52 22.12 -22.97
N ILE A 6 -39.25 21.08 -23.39
CA ILE A 6 -39.11 19.72 -22.86
C ILE A 6 -37.76 19.13 -23.27
N TYR A 7 -37.34 19.29 -24.52
CA TYR A 7 -36.04 18.78 -24.98
C TYR A 7 -34.84 19.50 -24.29
N VAL A 8 -34.96 20.80 -24.07
CA VAL A 8 -33.94 21.57 -23.35
C VAL A 8 -33.87 21.09 -21.89
N ALA A 9 -35.01 20.87 -21.23
CA ALA A 9 -35.03 20.38 -19.85
C ALA A 9 -34.41 18.96 -19.72
N ILE A 10 -34.69 18.05 -20.65
CA ILE A 10 -34.09 16.70 -20.68
C ILE A 10 -32.61 16.80 -20.94
N ALA A 11 -32.14 17.62 -21.88
CA ALA A 11 -30.71 17.81 -22.14
C ALA A 11 -29.96 18.38 -20.91
N CYS A 12 -30.54 19.38 -20.25
CA CYS A 12 -29.97 19.90 -18.98
C CYS A 12 -29.93 18.85 -17.86
N LEU A 13 -30.99 18.02 -17.75
CA LEU A 13 -31.03 16.94 -16.78
C LEU A 13 -29.97 15.86 -17.06
N CYS A 14 -29.78 15.50 -18.33
CA CYS A 14 -28.74 14.55 -18.75
C CYS A 14 -27.32 15.10 -18.49
N VAL A 15 -27.09 16.40 -18.73
CA VAL A 15 -25.82 17.06 -18.43
C VAL A 15 -25.58 17.11 -16.92
N LEU A 16 -26.60 17.45 -16.12
CA LEU A 16 -26.52 17.46 -14.66
C LEU A 16 -26.29 16.06 -14.10
N LEU A 17 -26.99 15.03 -14.62
CA LEU A 17 -26.74 13.63 -14.24
C LEU A 17 -25.32 13.19 -14.64
N GLY A 18 -24.86 13.54 -15.83
CA GLY A 18 -23.49 13.27 -16.29
C GLY A 18 -22.43 13.92 -15.40
N TYR A 19 -22.69 15.13 -14.89
CA TYR A 19 -21.80 15.81 -13.94
C TYR A 19 -21.82 15.18 -12.54
N MET A 20 -22.96 14.65 -12.11
CA MET A 20 -23.11 13.93 -10.84
C MET A 20 -22.49 12.53 -10.87
N ILE A 21 -22.40 11.91 -12.05
CA ILE A 21 -21.79 10.59 -12.28
C ILE A 21 -20.28 10.72 -12.57
N GLY A 22 -19.79 11.94 -12.82
CA GLY A 22 -18.36 12.23 -12.98
C GLY A 22 -17.60 11.86 -11.70
N GLY A 23 -17.08 10.62 -11.64
CA GLY A 23 -16.35 10.09 -10.51
C GLY A 23 -15.21 11.03 -10.12
N LYS A 24 -14.98 11.21 -8.82
CA LYS A 24 -13.83 11.95 -8.33
C LYS A 24 -12.57 11.39 -9.00
N GLN A 25 -11.79 12.28 -9.60
CA GLN A 25 -10.50 11.89 -10.17
C GLN A 25 -9.61 11.33 -9.06
N PRO A 26 -8.94 10.18 -9.28
CA PRO A 26 -8.05 9.63 -8.27
C PRO A 26 -6.96 10.63 -7.92
N LYS A 27 -6.73 10.84 -6.63
CA LYS A 27 -5.66 11.72 -6.17
C LYS A 27 -4.35 10.92 -6.16
N ILE A 28 -3.42 11.30 -7.03
CA ILE A 28 -2.08 10.70 -7.10
C ILE A 28 -1.08 11.70 -6.49
N VAL A 29 -0.27 11.20 -5.54
CA VAL A 29 0.82 11.96 -4.92
C VAL A 29 2.13 11.23 -5.18
N VAL A 30 3.18 11.96 -5.51
CA VAL A 30 4.52 11.42 -5.74
C VAL A 30 5.52 12.01 -4.74
N GLY A 31 6.44 11.21 -4.27
CA GLY A 31 7.57 11.63 -3.46
C GLY A 31 8.85 10.94 -3.88
N PHE A 32 9.96 11.63 -3.67
CA PHE A 32 11.30 11.12 -4.01
C PHE A 32 12.19 11.07 -2.77
N SER A 33 13.24 10.25 -2.82
CA SER A 33 14.36 10.27 -1.86
C SER A 33 15.66 10.64 -2.59
N PRO A 34 16.67 11.14 -1.86
CA PRO A 34 16.82 11.10 -0.38
C PRO A 34 16.30 12.34 0.38
N ASN A 35 15.41 13.15 -0.18
CA ASN A 35 14.93 14.41 0.45
C ASN A 35 13.85 14.23 1.53
N GLY A 36 13.53 12.98 1.92
CA GLY A 36 12.56 12.65 2.95
C GLY A 36 11.09 12.53 2.48
N GLN A 37 10.76 13.00 1.29
CA GLN A 37 9.37 12.97 0.78
C GLN A 37 8.85 11.54 0.59
N ALA A 38 9.68 10.64 0.03
CA ALA A 38 9.27 9.25 -0.20
C ALA A 38 8.93 8.52 1.11
N GLU A 39 9.78 8.64 2.13
CA GLU A 39 9.53 8.02 3.44
C GLU A 39 8.32 8.65 4.13
N SER A 40 8.18 9.98 4.08
CA SER A 40 7.02 10.68 4.67
C SER A 40 5.71 10.19 4.07
N LEU A 41 5.61 10.05 2.74
CA LEU A 41 4.40 9.52 2.10
C LEU A 41 4.07 8.10 2.53
N VAL A 42 5.07 7.23 2.71
CA VAL A 42 4.86 5.86 3.23
C VAL A 42 4.33 5.91 4.66
N LEU A 43 4.95 6.70 5.53
CA LEU A 43 4.55 6.82 6.93
C LEU A 43 3.16 7.43 7.08
N ASP A 44 2.82 8.45 6.28
CA ASP A 44 1.51 9.10 6.32
C ASP A 44 0.41 8.16 5.84
N ALA A 45 0.66 7.35 4.80
CA ALA A 45 -0.26 6.31 4.35
C ALA A 45 -0.55 5.28 5.45
N ILE A 46 0.49 4.78 6.15
CA ILE A 46 0.33 3.83 7.27
C ILE A 46 -0.42 4.46 8.45
N ARG A 47 -0.10 5.71 8.79
CA ARG A 47 -0.76 6.42 9.90
C ARG A 47 -2.24 6.68 9.64
N GLY A 48 -2.59 6.94 8.37
CA GLY A 48 -3.96 7.18 7.93
C GLY A 48 -4.82 5.92 7.76
N ALA A 49 -4.23 4.72 7.90
CA ALA A 49 -4.97 3.47 7.78
C ALA A 49 -6.01 3.30 8.89
N GLU A 50 -7.22 2.88 8.50
CA GLU A 50 -8.39 2.72 9.38
C GLU A 50 -8.80 1.25 9.58
N SER A 51 -8.59 0.38 8.58
CA SER A 51 -9.09 -1.00 8.60
C SER A 51 -8.01 -2.04 8.28
N SER A 52 -7.22 -1.85 7.22
CA SER A 52 -6.28 -2.87 6.76
C SER A 52 -5.04 -2.30 6.08
N ILE A 53 -3.91 -3.00 6.22
CA ILE A 53 -2.67 -2.74 5.49
C ILE A 53 -2.12 -4.07 5.00
N PHE A 54 -1.99 -4.23 3.69
CA PHE A 54 -1.38 -5.36 3.02
C PHE A 54 -0.04 -4.93 2.43
N VAL A 55 1.05 -5.51 2.90
CA VAL A 55 2.43 -5.14 2.49
C VAL A 55 3.05 -6.25 1.66
N ALA A 56 3.63 -5.90 0.51
CA ALA A 56 4.56 -6.76 -0.23
C ALA A 56 5.92 -6.06 -0.30
N ALA A 57 6.97 -6.72 0.22
CA ALA A 57 8.28 -6.08 0.37
C ALA A 57 9.45 -6.99 -0.02
N TYR A 58 10.33 -6.47 -0.86
CA TYR A 58 11.63 -7.11 -1.11
C TYR A 58 12.53 -6.96 0.12
N THR A 59 13.06 -5.78 0.38
CA THR A 59 13.86 -5.50 1.59
C THR A 59 13.02 -4.72 2.60
N PHE A 60 12.92 -5.25 3.82
CA PHE A 60 12.18 -4.63 4.91
C PHE A 60 13.04 -4.51 6.16
N THR A 61 13.76 -3.39 6.31
CA THR A 61 14.70 -3.14 7.42
C THR A 61 14.50 -1.77 8.08
N SER A 62 13.51 -0.98 7.61
CA SER A 62 13.24 0.36 8.16
C SER A 62 12.57 0.26 9.52
N LYS A 63 13.26 0.72 10.58
CA LYS A 63 12.69 0.82 11.92
C LYS A 63 11.48 1.78 11.97
N PRO A 64 11.53 3.01 11.40
CA PRO A 64 10.37 3.90 11.40
C PRO A 64 9.11 3.29 10.77
N ILE A 65 9.27 2.56 9.66
CA ILE A 65 8.13 1.92 8.98
C ILE A 65 7.61 0.74 9.82
N ALA A 66 8.49 -0.08 10.40
CA ALA A 66 8.08 -1.17 11.29
C ALA A 66 7.31 -0.65 12.52
N GLU A 67 7.78 0.42 13.15
CA GLU A 67 7.11 1.05 14.29
C GLU A 67 5.74 1.65 13.89
N ALA A 68 5.63 2.24 12.71
CA ALA A 68 4.36 2.76 12.19
C ALA A 68 3.35 1.64 11.94
N LEU A 69 3.76 0.52 11.33
CA LEU A 69 2.91 -0.66 11.12
C LEU A 69 2.47 -1.30 12.44
N LEU A 70 3.40 -1.43 13.41
CA LEU A 70 3.04 -1.93 14.75
C LEU A 70 2.05 -0.98 15.45
N SER A 71 2.24 0.33 15.31
CA SER A 71 1.31 1.31 15.85
C SER A 71 -0.09 1.20 15.20
N ALA A 72 -0.17 0.98 13.89
CA ALA A 72 -1.42 0.71 13.19
C ALA A 72 -2.09 -0.57 13.71
N HIS A 73 -1.32 -1.66 13.85
CA HIS A 73 -1.81 -2.92 14.42
C HIS A 73 -2.37 -2.73 15.84
N ARG A 74 -1.70 -1.99 16.70
CA ARG A 74 -2.17 -1.67 18.07
C ARG A 74 -3.43 -0.80 18.11
N ARG A 75 -3.70 -0.03 17.05
CA ARG A 75 -4.97 0.70 16.87
C ARG A 75 -6.13 -0.20 16.42
N GLY A 76 -5.89 -1.48 16.13
CA GLY A 76 -6.88 -2.44 15.62
C GLY A 76 -6.93 -2.56 14.10
N VAL A 77 -5.99 -1.93 13.38
CA VAL A 77 -5.84 -2.11 11.94
C VAL A 77 -5.29 -3.51 11.66
N SER A 78 -5.89 -4.24 10.74
CA SER A 78 -5.40 -5.55 10.29
C SER A 78 -4.15 -5.37 9.42
N VAL A 79 -2.98 -5.78 9.93
CA VAL A 79 -1.70 -5.62 9.25
C VAL A 79 -1.14 -6.97 8.84
N TYR A 80 -0.84 -7.12 7.54
CA TYR A 80 -0.32 -8.34 6.94
C TYR A 80 0.90 -8.02 6.07
N LEU A 81 1.98 -8.81 6.21
CA LEU A 81 3.18 -8.66 5.42
C LEU A 81 3.50 -9.96 4.67
N VAL A 82 3.80 -9.85 3.38
CA VAL A 82 4.53 -10.87 2.62
C VAL A 82 5.85 -10.27 2.16
N VAL A 83 6.96 -10.96 2.47
CA VAL A 83 8.32 -10.45 2.22
C VAL A 83 9.18 -11.48 1.54
N ASP A 84 10.20 -11.03 0.80
CA ASP A 84 11.19 -11.92 0.20
C ASP A 84 11.95 -12.69 1.29
N ALA A 85 11.98 -14.02 1.21
CA ALA A 85 12.57 -14.88 2.23
C ALA A 85 14.08 -14.66 2.38
N LYS A 86 14.79 -14.50 1.25
CA LYS A 86 16.26 -14.37 1.25
C LYS A 86 16.71 -13.05 1.86
N SER A 87 15.92 -11.99 1.67
CA SER A 87 16.24 -10.64 2.15
C SER A 87 15.77 -10.36 3.57
N ASN A 88 14.85 -11.18 4.13
CA ASN A 88 14.19 -10.88 5.41
C ASN A 88 14.08 -12.06 6.38
N GLY A 89 14.46 -13.27 5.98
CA GLY A 89 14.33 -14.49 6.80
C GLY A 89 15.38 -14.64 7.93
N GLN A 90 16.16 -13.62 8.20
CA GLN A 90 17.20 -13.67 9.24
C GLN A 90 16.59 -13.37 10.63
N ARG A 91 17.26 -13.91 11.67
CA ARG A 91 16.94 -13.62 13.07
C ARG A 91 17.22 -12.14 13.39
N TYR A 92 16.36 -11.49 14.18
CA TYR A 92 16.48 -10.08 14.58
C TYR A 92 16.33 -9.07 13.45
N THR A 93 15.35 -9.27 12.58
CA THR A 93 14.98 -8.33 11.52
C THR A 93 13.74 -7.51 11.91
N ALA A 94 13.42 -6.49 11.12
CA ALA A 94 12.18 -5.72 11.30
C ALA A 94 10.92 -6.59 11.11
N THR A 95 11.00 -7.60 10.25
CA THR A 95 9.91 -8.59 10.03
C THR A 95 9.72 -9.49 11.25
N THR A 96 10.81 -10.02 11.82
CA THR A 96 10.77 -10.83 13.05
C THR A 96 10.25 -10.00 14.24
N TYR A 97 10.66 -8.74 14.32
CA TYR A 97 10.13 -7.81 15.33
C TYR A 97 8.61 -7.66 15.23
N LEU A 98 8.06 -7.50 14.02
CA LEU A 98 6.61 -7.40 13.81
C LEU A 98 5.90 -8.71 14.14
N ALA A 99 6.43 -9.86 13.70
CA ALA A 99 5.86 -11.17 13.99
C ALA A 99 5.78 -11.43 15.51
N ASN A 100 6.84 -11.10 16.26
CA ASN A 100 6.87 -11.24 17.72
C ASN A 100 5.86 -10.33 18.45
N HIS A 101 5.32 -9.31 17.77
CA HIS A 101 4.28 -8.43 18.29
C HIS A 101 2.89 -8.73 17.71
N GLY A 102 2.70 -9.91 17.11
CA GLY A 102 1.39 -10.41 16.67
C GLY A 102 0.98 -9.97 15.26
N VAL A 103 1.85 -9.28 14.53
CA VAL A 103 1.60 -8.97 13.11
C VAL A 103 1.84 -10.23 12.28
N LEU A 104 0.90 -10.57 11.40
CA LEU A 104 1.04 -11.75 10.55
C LEU A 104 2.02 -11.46 9.40
N VAL A 105 3.09 -12.26 9.36
CA VAL A 105 4.16 -12.16 8.35
C VAL A 105 4.34 -13.49 7.64
N ARG A 106 4.50 -13.47 6.32
CA ARG A 106 4.91 -14.64 5.53
C ARG A 106 6.17 -14.34 4.73
N LEU A 107 7.02 -15.37 4.62
CA LEU A 107 8.22 -15.37 3.80
C LEU A 107 7.92 -16.02 2.45
N ASN A 108 8.12 -15.30 1.35
CA ASN A 108 7.92 -15.83 0.00
C ASN A 108 9.29 -16.23 -0.59
N GLU A 109 9.42 -17.51 -0.99
CA GLU A 109 10.60 -18.09 -1.61
C GLU A 109 10.32 -18.66 -3.02
N SER A 110 9.11 -18.45 -3.54
CA SER A 110 8.64 -19.00 -4.81
C SER A 110 9.34 -18.37 -6.04
N TYR A 111 10.03 -17.26 -5.85
CA TYR A 111 10.72 -16.51 -6.91
C TYR A 111 12.23 -16.48 -6.70
N ALA A 112 12.99 -16.21 -7.77
CA ALA A 112 14.41 -15.89 -7.63
C ALA A 112 14.61 -14.74 -6.63
N ILE A 113 13.79 -13.70 -6.75
CA ILE A 113 13.56 -12.62 -5.78
C ILE A 113 12.09 -12.17 -5.86
N MET A 114 11.41 -12.05 -4.74
CA MET A 114 10.10 -11.39 -4.66
C MET A 114 10.35 -9.88 -4.54
N HIS A 115 10.42 -9.17 -5.69
CA HIS A 115 10.98 -7.80 -5.75
C HIS A 115 9.96 -6.68 -5.63
N HIS A 116 8.75 -6.97 -5.17
CA HIS A 116 7.70 -5.97 -4.96
C HIS A 116 8.00 -5.01 -3.80
N LYS A 117 7.49 -3.79 -3.90
CA LYS A 117 7.57 -2.73 -2.89
C LYS A 117 6.27 -1.93 -2.88
N PHE A 118 5.17 -2.61 -2.55
CA PHE A 118 3.88 -1.93 -2.49
C PHE A 118 3.16 -2.16 -1.16
N MET A 119 2.23 -1.29 -0.87
CA MET A 119 1.22 -1.44 0.18
C MET A 119 -0.15 -1.16 -0.41
N LEU A 120 -1.14 -1.93 0.01
CA LEU A 120 -2.54 -1.61 -0.19
C LEU A 120 -3.11 -1.26 1.18
N ILE A 121 -3.72 -0.08 1.29
CA ILE A 121 -4.28 0.45 2.54
C ILE A 121 -5.77 0.59 2.37
N ASP A 122 -6.55 0.01 3.30
CA ASP A 122 -8.01 0.05 3.36
C ASP A 122 -8.69 -0.35 2.04
N GLU A 123 -8.02 -1.22 1.26
CA GLU A 123 -8.46 -1.72 -0.06
C GLU A 123 -8.81 -0.62 -1.08
N LYS A 124 -8.36 0.60 -0.85
CA LYS A 124 -8.67 1.78 -1.68
C LYS A 124 -7.47 2.67 -2.02
N GLN A 125 -6.36 2.54 -1.27
CA GLN A 125 -5.16 3.33 -1.50
C GLN A 125 -3.97 2.41 -1.80
N VAL A 126 -3.32 2.63 -2.94
CA VAL A 126 -2.12 1.90 -3.36
C VAL A 126 -0.90 2.78 -3.19
N LYS A 127 0.09 2.31 -2.40
CA LYS A 127 1.45 2.84 -2.39
C LYS A 127 2.34 1.92 -3.23
N THR A 128 3.06 2.46 -4.21
CA THR A 128 4.00 1.69 -5.05
C THR A 128 5.22 2.53 -5.42
N GLY A 129 6.20 1.95 -6.12
CA GLY A 129 7.42 2.62 -6.59
C GLY A 129 8.67 1.79 -6.39
N SER A 130 9.84 2.41 -6.54
CA SER A 130 11.14 1.74 -6.39
C SER A 130 11.60 1.63 -4.92
N PHE A 131 10.98 2.38 -4.01
CA PHE A 131 11.39 2.56 -2.62
C PHE A 131 11.31 1.28 -1.80
N ASN A 132 12.45 0.65 -1.52
CA ASN A 132 12.55 -0.42 -0.52
C ASN A 132 12.27 0.13 0.88
N TYR A 133 11.69 -0.68 1.75
CA TYR A 133 11.44 -0.26 3.14
C TYR A 133 12.71 -0.37 3.98
N SER A 134 13.70 0.48 3.66
CA SER A 134 15.03 0.47 4.27
C SER A 134 15.56 1.89 4.49
N SER A 135 16.49 2.04 5.44
CA SER A 135 17.18 3.31 5.69
C SER A 135 17.97 3.80 4.46
N ALA A 136 18.57 2.88 3.69
CA ALA A 136 19.28 3.25 2.47
C ALA A 136 18.35 3.89 1.44
N ALA A 137 17.13 3.36 1.26
CA ALA A 137 16.13 3.93 0.37
C ALA A 137 15.67 5.33 0.84
N ALA A 138 15.58 5.55 2.15
CA ALA A 138 15.15 6.83 2.71
C ALA A 138 16.18 7.96 2.54
N ILE A 139 17.49 7.67 2.76
CA ILE A 139 18.49 8.72 2.94
C ILE A 139 19.70 8.67 1.99
N ARG A 140 19.84 7.63 1.18
CA ARG A 140 21.03 7.46 0.31
C ARG A 140 20.71 7.20 -1.15
N ASN A 141 19.63 6.46 -1.43
CA ASN A 141 19.28 6.10 -2.79
C ASN A 141 18.37 7.15 -3.44
N ALA A 142 18.43 7.25 -4.77
CA ALA A 142 17.40 7.93 -5.55
C ALA A 142 16.23 6.96 -5.78
N GLU A 143 15.13 7.18 -5.09
CA GLU A 143 13.94 6.33 -5.19
C GLU A 143 12.69 7.18 -5.44
N ASN A 144 11.60 6.52 -5.83
CA ASN A 144 10.29 7.14 -5.97
C ASN A 144 9.23 6.36 -5.20
N VAL A 145 8.20 7.10 -4.77
CA VAL A 145 6.96 6.58 -4.17
C VAL A 145 5.80 7.27 -4.84
N LEU A 146 4.80 6.48 -5.27
CA LEU A 146 3.49 6.96 -5.64
C LEU A 146 2.48 6.48 -4.61
N VAL A 147 1.57 7.37 -4.23
CA VAL A 147 0.37 7.05 -3.45
C VAL A 147 -0.84 7.42 -4.30
N ILE A 148 -1.64 6.41 -4.63
CA ILE A 148 -2.79 6.49 -5.53
C ILE A 148 -4.03 6.21 -4.69
N ASN A 149 -4.91 7.22 -4.59
CA ASN A 149 -6.10 7.13 -3.75
C ASN A 149 -7.35 6.93 -4.61
N GLU A 150 -8.29 6.13 -4.11
CA GLU A 150 -9.65 5.96 -4.65
C GLU A 150 -9.70 5.49 -6.12
N LEU A 151 -8.68 4.73 -6.56
CA LEU A 151 -8.70 4.02 -7.85
C LEU A 151 -8.95 2.53 -7.56
N TYR A 152 -10.21 2.16 -7.33
CA TYR A 152 -10.61 0.84 -6.82
C TYR A 152 -10.22 -0.32 -7.75
N GLU A 153 -10.33 -0.13 -9.06
CA GLU A 153 -9.92 -1.14 -10.05
C GLU A 153 -8.41 -1.46 -9.97
N LEU A 154 -7.58 -0.46 -9.68
CA LEU A 154 -6.16 -0.66 -9.45
C LEU A 154 -5.91 -1.34 -8.09
N ALA A 155 -6.62 -0.89 -7.05
CA ALA A 155 -6.51 -1.47 -5.72
C ALA A 155 -6.86 -2.97 -5.73
N GLU A 156 -7.89 -3.38 -6.45
CA GLU A 156 -8.28 -4.78 -6.63
C GLU A 156 -7.18 -5.61 -7.31
N GLN A 157 -6.51 -5.07 -8.35
CA GLN A 157 -5.40 -5.76 -9.00
C GLN A 157 -4.22 -5.99 -8.05
N TYR A 158 -3.88 -4.98 -7.21
CA TYR A 158 -2.82 -5.11 -6.20
C TYR A 158 -3.22 -6.08 -5.08
N LEU A 159 -4.49 -6.11 -4.69
CA LEU A 159 -5.00 -7.06 -3.68
C LEU A 159 -4.92 -8.50 -4.19
N ASN A 160 -5.32 -8.74 -5.44
CA ASN A 160 -5.25 -10.06 -6.06
C ASN A 160 -3.80 -10.56 -6.17
N GLU A 161 -2.85 -9.70 -6.58
CA GLU A 161 -1.44 -10.06 -6.59
C GLU A 161 -0.92 -10.32 -5.17
N TRP A 162 -1.33 -9.48 -4.18
CA TRP A 162 -0.93 -9.67 -2.80
C TRP A 162 -1.43 -11.02 -2.24
N HIS A 163 -2.68 -11.41 -2.51
CA HIS A 163 -3.23 -12.70 -2.08
C HIS A 163 -2.44 -13.87 -2.67
N LYS A 164 -2.10 -13.81 -3.95
CA LYS A 164 -1.25 -14.81 -4.59
C LYS A 164 0.10 -14.96 -3.87
N LEU A 165 0.79 -13.84 -3.63
CA LEU A 165 2.06 -13.84 -2.91
C LEU A 165 1.93 -14.37 -1.48
N TRP A 166 0.80 -14.05 -0.83
CA TRP A 166 0.48 -14.53 0.51
C TRP A 166 0.28 -16.03 0.54
N ASP A 167 -0.50 -16.58 -0.37
CA ASP A 167 -0.81 -18.02 -0.44
C ASP A 167 0.46 -18.85 -0.75
N GLU A 168 1.36 -18.30 -1.54
CA GLU A 168 2.68 -18.90 -1.83
C GLU A 168 3.66 -18.80 -0.64
N GLY A 169 3.43 -17.91 0.31
CA GLY A 169 4.34 -17.62 1.40
C GLY A 169 4.21 -18.59 2.57
N ILE A 170 5.31 -18.79 3.30
CA ILE A 170 5.37 -19.61 4.52
C ILE A 170 5.27 -18.69 5.75
N PRO A 171 4.42 -19.00 6.75
CA PRO A 171 4.33 -18.20 7.96
C PRO A 171 5.68 -18.01 8.65
N LEU A 172 5.97 -16.78 9.08
CA LEU A 172 7.11 -16.49 9.93
C LEU A 172 6.68 -16.60 11.40
N GLU A 173 7.10 -17.68 12.05
CA GLU A 173 6.78 -17.89 13.46
C GLU A 173 7.55 -16.94 14.38
N PRO A 174 6.93 -16.44 15.45
CA PRO A 174 7.62 -15.70 16.50
C PRO A 174 8.80 -16.49 17.06
N SER A 175 9.94 -15.86 17.29
CA SER A 175 11.20 -16.54 17.62
C SER A 175 11.84 -16.13 18.95
N TYR A 176 11.26 -15.17 19.69
CA TYR A 176 11.70 -14.74 21.05
C TYR A 176 10.61 -13.93 21.78
#